data_cf11f537c3099e132d929555446d348b
#
_entry.id   cf11f537c3099e132d929555446d348b
#
_cell.length_a   1.000
_cell.length_b   1.000
_cell.length_c   1.000
_cell.angle_alpha   90.00
_cell.angle_beta   90.00
_cell.angle_gamma   90.00
#
_symmetry.space_group_name_H-M   'P 1'
#
loop_
_entity.id
_entity.type
_entity.pdbx_description
1 polymer ?
#
loop_
_entity_poly.entity_id
_entity_poly.type
_entity_poly.pdbx_seq_one_letter_code
_entity_poly.pdbx_strand_id
1 'polypeptide(L)'
;MELYLKLIDVIAPVFFVIGVGYYLGRKNPEISTDFITTFAGNVGTPAMIFYTITTTGVTLSVFTEYFIYALIIIGGFSIVGIIFLLLLKKDFISELPPLILPNTGNMGIPICLFAYGTAGLLSLIHI
;
A
#
# COMPACT_ATOMS: atom_id res chain seq x y z
N MET A 1 -2.75 -13.45 -24.09
CA MET A 1 -3.81 -12.44 -24.24
C MET A 1 -4.67 -12.32 -22.99
N GLU A 2 -5.09 -13.42 -22.37
CA GLU A 2 -5.88 -13.41 -21.11
C GLU A 2 -5.20 -12.72 -19.92
N LEU A 3 -3.87 -12.87 -19.78
CA LEU A 3 -3.12 -12.23 -18.71
C LEU A 3 -3.17 -10.69 -18.78
N TYR A 4 -3.04 -10.15 -20.00
CA TYR A 4 -3.10 -8.69 -20.20
C TYR A 4 -4.51 -8.12 -19.95
N LEU A 5 -5.55 -8.86 -20.33
CA LEU A 5 -6.93 -8.45 -20.08
C LEU A 5 -7.21 -8.44 -18.57
N LYS A 6 -6.81 -9.49 -17.83
CA LYS A 6 -6.90 -9.52 -16.37
C LYS A 6 -6.13 -8.36 -15.70
N LEU A 7 -4.94 -8.04 -16.22
CA LEU A 7 -4.16 -6.93 -15.68
C LEU A 7 -4.89 -5.59 -15.88
N ILE A 8 -5.49 -5.38 -17.06
CA ILE A 8 -6.27 -4.18 -17.36
C ILE A 8 -7.50 -4.11 -16.45
N ASP A 9 -8.23 -5.21 -16.28
CA ASP A 9 -9.42 -5.26 -15.42
C ASP A 9 -9.13 -4.88 -13.97
N VAL A 10 -7.94 -5.22 -13.47
CA VAL A 10 -7.49 -4.90 -12.11
C VAL A 10 -7.00 -3.45 -12.00
N ILE A 11 -6.25 -2.99 -12.98
CA ILE A 11 -5.57 -1.68 -12.91
C ILE A 11 -6.49 -0.54 -13.37
N ALA A 12 -7.34 -0.77 -14.36
CA ALA A 12 -8.19 0.28 -14.94
C ALA A 12 -9.10 0.97 -13.92
N PRO A 13 -9.79 0.29 -12.98
CA PRO A 13 -10.61 0.97 -11.96
C PRO A 13 -9.79 1.92 -11.08
N VAL A 14 -8.56 1.53 -10.70
CA VAL A 14 -7.68 2.34 -9.86
C VAL A 14 -7.27 3.62 -10.60
N PHE A 15 -6.80 3.48 -11.84
CA PHE A 15 -6.42 4.64 -12.66
C PHE A 15 -7.61 5.50 -13.05
N PHE A 16 -8.80 4.91 -13.22
CA PHE A 16 -10.01 5.68 -13.45
C PHE A 16 -10.34 6.60 -12.27
N VAL A 17 -10.30 6.09 -11.03
CA VAL A 17 -10.54 6.90 -9.82
C VAL A 17 -9.47 7.98 -9.66
N ILE A 18 -8.19 7.66 -9.91
CA ILE A 18 -7.10 8.64 -9.91
C ILE A 18 -7.35 9.73 -10.97
N GLY A 19 -7.77 9.35 -12.17
CA GLY A 19 -8.09 10.28 -13.26
C GLY A 19 -9.25 11.21 -12.92
N VAL A 20 -10.30 10.70 -12.29
CA VAL A 20 -11.42 11.50 -11.80
C VAL A 20 -10.94 12.48 -10.72
N GLY A 21 -10.14 12.01 -9.75
CA GLY A 21 -9.54 12.86 -8.72
C GLY A 21 -8.67 13.97 -9.30
N TYR A 22 -7.84 13.65 -10.27
CA TYR A 22 -7.00 14.61 -10.99
C TYR A 22 -7.85 15.68 -11.72
N TYR A 23 -8.89 15.24 -12.44
CA TYR A 23 -9.78 16.14 -13.15
C TYR A 23 -10.51 17.10 -12.21
N LEU A 24 -11.06 16.59 -11.10
CA LEU A 24 -11.77 17.39 -10.10
C LEU A 24 -10.83 18.38 -9.39
N GLY A 25 -9.64 17.93 -9.01
CA GLY A 25 -8.64 18.80 -8.36
C GLY A 25 -8.14 19.91 -9.28
N ARG A 26 -8.00 19.60 -10.58
CA ARG A 26 -7.61 20.64 -11.55
C ARG A 26 -8.72 21.66 -11.81
N LYS A 27 -9.99 21.24 -11.74
CA LYS A 27 -11.15 22.12 -11.91
C LYS A 27 -11.42 23.00 -10.68
N ASN A 28 -11.07 22.51 -9.50
CA ASN A 28 -11.30 23.16 -8.22
C ASN A 28 -10.04 23.11 -7.34
N PRO A 29 -9.03 23.90 -7.66
CA PRO A 29 -7.73 23.85 -6.96
C PRO A 29 -7.79 24.25 -5.48
N GLU A 30 -8.88 24.90 -5.05
CA GLU A 30 -9.08 25.33 -3.66
C GLU A 30 -9.69 24.26 -2.75
N ILE A 31 -10.08 23.10 -3.31
CA ILE A 31 -10.61 21.98 -2.49
C ILE A 31 -9.46 21.37 -1.70
N SER A 32 -9.45 21.59 -0.38
CA SER A 32 -8.57 20.85 0.52
C SER A 32 -9.00 19.41 0.65
N THR A 33 -8.07 18.50 0.36
CA THR A 33 -8.25 17.05 0.57
C THR A 33 -7.77 16.59 1.94
N ASP A 34 -7.26 17.52 2.78
CA ASP A 34 -6.62 17.21 4.07
C ASP A 34 -7.54 16.44 5.02
N PHE A 35 -8.79 16.84 5.11
CA PHE A 35 -9.77 16.15 5.95
C PHE A 35 -9.97 14.70 5.47
N ILE A 36 -10.16 14.49 4.17
CA ILE A 36 -10.40 13.16 3.58
C ILE A 36 -9.16 12.28 3.79
N THR A 37 -7.98 12.82 3.53
CA THR A 37 -6.72 12.09 3.68
C THR A 37 -6.45 11.74 5.15
N THR A 38 -6.67 12.69 6.06
CA THR A 38 -6.51 12.48 7.50
C THR A 38 -7.53 11.47 8.04
N PHE A 39 -8.79 11.56 7.62
CA PHE A 39 -9.83 10.62 8.03
C PHE A 39 -9.54 9.22 7.47
N ALA A 40 -9.19 9.11 6.20
CA ALA A 40 -8.85 7.82 5.59
C ALA A 40 -7.64 7.16 6.27
N GLY A 41 -6.59 7.93 6.57
CA GLY A 41 -5.39 7.42 7.24
C GLY A 41 -5.61 7.05 8.70
N ASN A 42 -6.27 7.92 9.47
CA ASN A 42 -6.36 7.76 10.93
C ASN A 42 -7.55 6.91 11.38
N VAL A 43 -8.59 6.81 10.57
CA VAL A 43 -9.82 6.06 10.93
C VAL A 43 -10.09 4.95 9.93
N GLY A 44 -10.11 5.25 8.64
CA GLY A 44 -10.48 4.30 7.59
C GLY A 44 -9.53 3.12 7.51
N THR A 45 -8.23 3.38 7.42
CA THR A 45 -7.21 2.33 7.30
C THR A 45 -7.13 1.44 8.54
N PRO A 46 -7.06 1.96 9.78
CA PRO A 46 -7.09 1.12 10.98
C PRO A 46 -8.38 0.30 11.11
N ALA A 47 -9.54 0.89 10.81
CA ALA A 47 -10.82 0.19 10.84
C ALA A 47 -10.88 -0.96 9.83
N MET A 48 -10.35 -0.74 8.62
CA MET A 48 -10.29 -1.77 7.57
C MET A 48 -9.34 -2.90 7.98
N ILE A 49 -8.18 -2.60 8.54
CA ILE A 49 -7.23 -3.60 9.04
C ILE A 49 -7.89 -4.43 10.13
N PHE A 50 -8.50 -3.79 11.11
CA PHE A 50 -9.21 -4.45 12.20
C PHE A 50 -10.34 -5.36 11.69
N TYR A 51 -11.18 -4.84 10.80
CA TYR A 51 -12.25 -5.61 10.16
C TYR A 51 -11.70 -6.85 9.45
N THR A 52 -10.64 -6.68 8.66
CA THR A 52 -10.06 -7.79 7.90
C THR A 52 -9.49 -8.86 8.83
N ILE A 53 -8.72 -8.49 9.84
CA ILE A 53 -8.16 -9.45 10.81
C ILE A 53 -9.28 -10.22 11.54
N THR A 54 -10.35 -9.56 11.94
CA THR A 54 -11.45 -10.19 12.69
C THR A 54 -12.34 -11.08 11.84
N THR A 55 -12.53 -10.75 10.56
CA THR A 55 -13.44 -11.50 9.68
C THR A 55 -12.79 -12.64 8.93
N THR A 56 -11.47 -12.59 8.72
CA THR A 56 -10.75 -13.59 7.92
C THR A 56 -10.19 -14.76 8.73
N GLY A 57 -10.36 -14.75 10.07
CA GLY A 57 -9.94 -15.85 10.92
C GLY A 57 -8.42 -16.07 10.95
N VAL A 58 -7.64 -14.99 10.85
CA VAL A 58 -6.18 -15.05 10.93
C VAL A 58 -5.74 -15.67 12.25
N THR A 59 -5.01 -16.77 12.18
CA THR A 59 -4.44 -17.41 13.37
C THR A 59 -3.16 -16.70 13.78
N LEU A 60 -2.84 -16.75 15.08
CA LEU A 60 -1.60 -16.17 15.59
C LEU A 60 -0.35 -16.73 14.90
N SER A 61 -0.38 -18.00 14.51
CA SER A 61 0.71 -18.65 13.77
C SER A 61 0.94 -17.98 12.41
N VAL A 62 -0.12 -17.79 11.63
CA VAL A 62 -0.07 -17.13 10.33
C VAL A 62 0.41 -15.70 10.48
N PHE A 63 -0.14 -14.96 11.45
CA PHE A 63 0.31 -13.59 11.74
C PHE A 63 1.80 -13.51 12.04
N THR A 64 2.31 -14.39 12.92
CA THR A 64 3.73 -14.39 13.29
C THR A 64 4.63 -14.73 12.11
N GLU A 65 4.23 -15.66 11.25
CA GLU A 65 4.99 -16.03 10.06
C GLU A 65 5.12 -14.86 9.08
N TYR A 66 4.03 -14.20 8.74
CA TYR A 66 4.06 -13.02 7.86
C TYR A 66 4.83 -11.85 8.50
N PHE A 67 4.68 -11.64 9.80
CA PHE A 67 5.41 -10.59 10.52
C PHE A 67 6.94 -10.81 10.44
N ILE A 68 7.39 -12.06 10.58
CA ILE A 68 8.82 -12.38 10.43
C ILE A 68 9.28 -12.13 8.99
N TYR A 69 8.51 -12.55 7.99
CA TYR A 69 8.84 -12.26 6.60
C TYR A 69 8.91 -10.76 6.31
N ALA A 70 7.96 -9.98 6.82
CA ALA A 70 7.99 -8.53 6.68
C ALA A 70 9.25 -7.91 7.30
N LEU A 71 9.64 -8.33 8.50
CA LEU A 71 10.87 -7.87 9.15
C LEU A 71 12.13 -8.21 8.33
N ILE A 72 12.20 -9.42 7.77
CA ILE A 72 13.34 -9.85 6.94
C ILE A 72 13.40 -9.00 5.66
N ILE A 73 12.26 -8.80 4.99
CA ILE A 73 12.17 -8.03 3.75
C ILE A 73 12.53 -6.56 4.00
N ILE A 74 11.88 -5.91 4.96
CA ILE A 74 12.13 -4.51 5.29
C ILE A 74 13.58 -4.33 5.78
N GLY A 75 14.07 -5.23 6.63
CA GLY A 75 15.46 -5.21 7.11
C GLY A 75 16.47 -5.36 5.96
N GLY A 76 16.24 -6.30 5.06
CA GLY A 76 17.07 -6.51 3.88
C GLY A 76 17.09 -5.29 2.95
N PHE A 77 15.91 -4.75 2.62
CA PHE A 77 15.82 -3.53 1.81
C PHE A 77 16.43 -2.32 2.52
N SER A 78 16.31 -2.23 3.85
CA SER A 78 16.93 -1.15 4.62
C SER A 78 18.45 -1.18 4.51
N ILE A 79 19.07 -2.35 4.66
CA ILE A 79 20.53 -2.51 4.52
C ILE A 79 20.98 -2.09 3.12
N VAL A 80 20.34 -2.62 2.09
CA VAL A 80 20.65 -2.28 0.70
C VAL A 80 20.43 -0.79 0.43
N GLY A 81 19.30 -0.24 0.90
CA GLY A 81 18.95 1.17 0.75
C GLY A 81 19.96 2.10 1.43
N ILE A 82 20.39 1.78 2.67
CA ILE A 82 21.42 2.56 3.38
C ILE A 82 22.73 2.55 2.60
N ILE A 83 23.19 1.38 2.17
CA ILE A 83 24.44 1.26 1.38
C ILE A 83 24.33 2.12 0.10
N PHE A 84 23.21 2.04 -0.60
CA PHE A 84 22.96 2.80 -1.81
C PHE A 84 22.97 4.32 -1.57
N LEU A 85 22.28 4.78 -0.52
CA LEU A 85 22.23 6.20 -0.17
C LEU A 85 23.59 6.75 0.30
N LEU A 86 24.36 5.94 1.05
CA LEU A 86 25.72 6.30 1.45
C LEU A 86 26.66 6.45 0.23
N LEU A 87 26.55 5.56 -0.75
CA LEU A 87 27.31 5.66 -2.01
C LEU A 87 26.96 6.93 -2.79
N LEU A 88 25.68 7.33 -2.78
CA LEU A 88 25.21 8.54 -3.42
C LEU A 88 25.43 9.81 -2.57
N LYS A 89 25.96 9.69 -1.35
CA LYS A 89 26.13 10.79 -0.38
C LYS A 89 24.81 11.53 -0.09
N LYS A 90 23.71 10.78 -0.01
CA LYS A 90 22.38 11.29 0.31
C LYS A 90 22.06 11.10 1.79
N ASP A 91 21.15 11.93 2.31
CA ASP A 91 20.66 11.80 3.68
C ASP A 91 19.75 10.56 3.80
N PHE A 92 20.20 9.55 4.54
CA PHE A 92 19.47 8.31 4.70
C PHE A 92 18.26 8.44 5.65
N ILE A 93 18.22 9.46 6.52
CA ILE A 93 17.09 9.64 7.45
C ILE A 93 15.83 10.04 6.68
N SER A 94 15.96 10.95 5.74
CA SER A 94 14.84 11.46 4.94
C SER A 94 14.51 10.59 3.73
N GLU A 95 15.54 10.00 3.10
CA GLU A 95 15.38 9.30 1.82
C GLU A 95 15.13 7.79 1.96
N LEU A 96 15.49 7.19 3.10
CA LEU A 96 15.35 5.75 3.30
C LEU A 96 13.89 5.29 3.39
N PRO A 97 13.00 5.92 4.19
CA PRO A 97 11.63 5.45 4.32
C PRO A 97 10.88 5.35 2.97
N PRO A 98 10.86 6.37 2.09
CA PRO A 98 10.18 6.25 0.82
C PRO A 98 10.84 5.26 -0.16
N LEU A 99 12.13 4.93 0.06
CA LEU A 99 12.86 3.98 -0.77
C LEU A 99 12.51 2.52 -0.44
N ILE A 100 12.27 2.21 0.83
CA ILE A 100 12.09 0.83 1.32
C ILE A 100 10.64 0.47 1.63
N LEU A 101 9.79 1.45 1.92
CA LEU A 101 8.38 1.21 2.23
C LEU A 101 7.53 1.33 0.96
N PRO A 102 6.92 0.22 0.50
CA PRO A 102 6.05 0.26 -0.65
C PRO A 102 4.73 0.99 -0.33
N ASN A 103 4.11 1.55 -1.34
CA ASN A 103 2.79 2.18 -1.22
C ASN A 103 1.68 1.11 -1.12
N THR A 104 1.70 0.34 -0.05
CA THR A 104 0.76 -0.77 0.18
C THR A 104 -0.64 -0.28 0.49
N GLY A 105 -0.78 0.80 1.27
CA GLY A 105 -2.07 1.33 1.66
C GLY A 105 -2.88 1.89 0.50
N ASN A 106 -2.34 2.86 -0.23
CA ASN A 106 -3.10 3.58 -1.24
C ASN A 106 -3.18 2.85 -2.59
N MET A 107 -2.17 2.10 -2.98
CA MET A 107 -2.13 1.37 -4.24
C MET A 107 -2.22 -0.15 -4.07
N GLY A 108 -1.51 -0.70 -3.12
CA GLY A 108 -1.46 -2.15 -2.93
C GLY A 108 -2.83 -2.73 -2.57
N ILE A 109 -3.54 -2.12 -1.62
CA ILE A 109 -4.85 -2.60 -1.16
C ILE A 109 -5.87 -2.68 -2.31
N PRO A 110 -6.14 -1.62 -3.09
CA PRO A 110 -7.06 -1.70 -4.21
C PRO A 110 -6.64 -2.74 -5.25
N ILE A 111 -5.37 -2.78 -5.61
CA ILE A 111 -4.85 -3.73 -6.61
C ILE A 111 -5.03 -5.17 -6.15
N CYS A 112 -4.64 -5.49 -4.91
CA CYS A 112 -4.79 -6.84 -4.37
C CYS A 112 -6.25 -7.24 -4.20
N LEU A 113 -7.11 -6.30 -3.80
CA LEU A 113 -8.55 -6.54 -3.68
C LEU A 113 -9.18 -6.87 -5.05
N PHE A 114 -8.83 -6.13 -6.10
CA PHE A 114 -9.35 -6.37 -7.45
C PHE A 114 -8.76 -7.64 -8.08
N ALA A 115 -7.48 -7.95 -7.80
CA ALA A 115 -6.82 -9.11 -8.38
C ALA A 115 -7.23 -10.44 -7.73
N TYR A 116 -7.36 -10.45 -6.40
CA TYR A 116 -7.48 -11.67 -5.61
C TYR A 116 -8.66 -11.66 -4.62
N GLY A 117 -9.50 -10.62 -4.65
CA GLY A 117 -10.60 -10.45 -3.70
C GLY A 117 -10.10 -10.27 -2.26
N THR A 118 -10.93 -10.68 -1.29
CA THR A 118 -10.61 -10.57 0.14
C THR A 118 -9.38 -11.36 0.57
N ALA A 119 -9.04 -12.45 -0.14
CA ALA A 119 -7.84 -13.24 0.12
C ALA A 119 -6.55 -12.46 -0.19
N GLY A 120 -6.56 -11.63 -1.26
CA GLY A 120 -5.44 -10.76 -1.59
C GLY A 120 -5.22 -9.64 -0.57
N LEU A 121 -6.31 -9.16 0.03
CA LEU A 121 -6.25 -8.17 1.09
C LEU A 121 -5.52 -8.68 2.33
N LEU A 122 -5.74 -9.95 2.68
CA LEU A 122 -5.06 -10.62 3.79
C LEU A 122 -3.55 -10.64 3.63
N SER A 123 -3.06 -11.06 2.48
CA SER A 123 -1.61 -11.15 2.25
C SER A 123 -0.93 -9.79 2.33
N LEU A 124 -1.65 -8.72 1.96
CA LEU A 124 -1.11 -7.36 1.98
C LEU A 124 -1.11 -6.71 3.37
N ILE A 125 -2.11 -7.01 4.20
CA ILE A 125 -2.20 -6.45 5.56
C ILE A 125 -1.11 -7.03 6.47
N HIS A 126 -0.53 -8.16 6.12
CA HIS A 126 0.55 -8.80 6.88
C HIS A 126 1.95 -8.33 6.46
N ILE A 127 2.08 -7.50 5.41
CA ILE A 127 3.31 -6.84 4.99
C ILE A 127 3.35 -5.43 5.55
#